data_7a96ad5afa681ffb13b1ebbc7fe0042c
#
_entry.id   7a96ad5afa681ffb13b1ebbc7fe0042c
#
_cell.length_a   1.000
_cell.length_b   1.000
_cell.length_c   1.000
_cell.angle_alpha   90.00
_cell.angle_beta   90.00
_cell.angle_gamma   90.00
#
_symmetry.space_group_name_H-M   'P 1'
#
loop_
_entity.id
_entity.type
_entity.pdbx_description
1 polymer ?
#
loop_
_entity_poly.entity_id
_entity_poly.type
_entity_poly.pdbx_seq_one_letter_code
_entity_poly.pdbx_strand_id
1 'polypeptide(L)'
;MKDTYRSMIPPFLFHALKVWEGNTQLRKWQQQGSPLPPPHIVKQTAIKEFYESFGYEVLVETGTYLGEMVEAQKRRFKRVYSIELSEELHARATKRFRRDKQVTIVLGDSGKTLPLIMDQLDKPAIFWLDGHYSDGITARGEKDCPIFEELDAIFSGKPLDHVLLIDDARCFVGQGDYPTIEA
;
A
#
# COMPACT_ATOMS: atom_id res chain seq x y z
N MET A 1 21.06 -11.93 -6.13
CA MET A 1 20.99 -12.86 -7.27
C MET A 1 19.65 -12.84 -8.04
N LYS A 2 18.54 -12.30 -7.50
CA LYS A 2 17.21 -12.24 -8.19
C LYS A 2 17.07 -11.09 -9.22
N ASP A 3 17.87 -10.05 -9.15
CA ASP A 3 17.72 -8.87 -10.02
C ASP A 3 18.36 -9.00 -11.41
N THR A 4 19.32 -9.90 -11.57
CA THR A 4 20.06 -10.05 -12.84
C THR A 4 19.23 -10.71 -13.95
N TYR A 5 18.27 -11.55 -13.61
CA TYR A 5 17.37 -12.20 -14.59
C TYR A 5 16.21 -11.31 -15.05
N ARG A 6 15.89 -10.25 -14.31
CA ARG A 6 14.79 -9.34 -14.62
C ARG A 6 15.03 -8.55 -15.93
N SER A 7 16.29 -8.28 -16.28
CA SER A 7 16.65 -7.54 -17.49
C SER A 7 16.57 -8.37 -18.79
N MET A 8 16.48 -9.69 -18.69
CA MET A 8 16.49 -10.61 -19.84
C MET A 8 15.08 -11.07 -20.26
N ILE A 9 14.07 -10.85 -19.42
CA ILE A 9 12.69 -11.27 -19.71
C ILE A 9 11.90 -10.07 -20.26
N PRO A 10 11.21 -10.19 -21.41
CA PRO A 10 10.33 -9.13 -21.89
C PRO A 10 9.30 -8.71 -20.83
N PRO A 11 9.00 -7.41 -20.70
CA PRO A 11 8.12 -6.90 -19.63
C PRO A 11 6.74 -7.57 -19.57
N PHE A 12 6.17 -7.94 -20.72
CA PHE A 12 4.87 -8.62 -20.77
C PHE A 12 4.94 -10.05 -20.22
N LEU A 13 6.04 -10.76 -20.50
CA LEU A 13 6.25 -12.13 -20.01
C LEU A 13 6.52 -12.14 -18.51
N PHE A 14 7.30 -11.15 -18.02
CA PHE A 14 7.53 -10.96 -16.61
C PHE A 14 6.22 -10.68 -15.86
N HIS A 15 5.35 -9.84 -16.42
CA HIS A 15 4.02 -9.56 -15.84
C HIS A 15 3.15 -10.82 -15.80
N ALA A 16 3.10 -11.58 -16.90
CA ALA A 16 2.34 -12.84 -16.95
C ALA A 16 2.83 -13.87 -15.92
N LEU A 17 4.15 -13.99 -15.73
CA LEU A 17 4.73 -14.86 -14.70
C LEU A 17 4.33 -14.41 -13.29
N LYS A 18 4.37 -13.10 -13.01
CA LYS A 18 3.94 -12.57 -11.70
C LYS A 18 2.46 -12.83 -11.42
N VAL A 19 1.60 -12.67 -12.41
CA VAL A 19 0.16 -13.01 -12.28
C VAL A 19 -0.03 -14.50 -12.03
N TRP A 20 0.71 -15.35 -12.74
CA TRP A 20 0.63 -16.81 -12.56
C TRP A 20 1.13 -17.24 -11.17
N GLU A 21 2.29 -16.70 -10.72
CA GLU A 21 2.82 -16.93 -9.38
C GLU A 21 1.81 -16.50 -8.29
N GLY A 22 1.24 -15.30 -8.43
CA GLY A 22 0.23 -14.78 -7.51
C GLY A 22 -1.01 -15.68 -7.44
N ASN A 23 -1.57 -16.06 -8.57
CA ASN A 23 -2.72 -16.96 -8.61
C ASN A 23 -2.41 -18.34 -8.01
N THR A 24 -1.18 -18.83 -8.17
CA THR A 24 -0.75 -20.09 -7.55
C THR A 24 -0.64 -19.97 -6.05
N GLN A 25 -0.10 -18.86 -5.54
CA GLN A 25 -0.02 -18.56 -4.10
C GLN A 25 -1.42 -18.44 -3.48
N LEU A 26 -2.33 -17.72 -4.15
CA LEU A 26 -3.71 -17.55 -3.71
C LEU A 26 -4.42 -18.92 -3.57
N ARG A 27 -4.33 -19.78 -4.60
CA ARG A 27 -4.92 -21.11 -4.56
C ARG A 27 -4.36 -21.97 -3.42
N LYS A 28 -3.04 -21.97 -3.25
CA LYS A 28 -2.39 -22.71 -2.14
C LYS A 28 -2.86 -22.21 -0.78
N TRP A 29 -2.94 -20.90 -0.60
CA TRP A 29 -3.40 -20.29 0.64
C TRP A 29 -4.85 -20.68 0.96
N GLN A 30 -5.74 -20.63 -0.05
CA GLN A 30 -7.13 -21.07 0.09
C GLN A 30 -7.24 -22.55 0.43
N GLN A 31 -6.46 -23.44 -0.22
CA GLN A 31 -6.44 -24.88 0.07
C GLN A 31 -5.93 -25.19 1.48
N GLN A 32 -5.14 -24.32 2.07
CA GLN A 32 -4.63 -24.45 3.45
C GLN A 32 -5.62 -23.89 4.51
N GLY A 33 -6.82 -23.49 4.11
CA GLY A 33 -7.81 -22.92 5.02
C GLY A 33 -7.61 -21.45 5.31
N SER A 34 -6.93 -20.73 4.41
CA SER A 34 -6.72 -19.27 4.49
C SER A 34 -6.02 -18.81 5.79
N PRO A 35 -4.86 -19.38 6.16
CA PRO A 35 -4.17 -19.02 7.38
C PRO A 35 -3.68 -17.56 7.38
N LEU A 36 -3.59 -16.96 8.57
CA LEU A 36 -3.02 -15.63 8.77
C LEU A 36 -1.50 -15.71 9.01
N PRO A 37 -0.72 -14.71 8.53
CA PRO A 37 -1.14 -13.58 7.71
C PRO A 37 -1.40 -13.99 6.24
N PRO A 38 -2.31 -13.31 5.53
CA PRO A 38 -2.57 -13.60 4.13
C PRO A 38 -1.36 -13.25 3.25
N PRO A 39 -1.12 -14.00 2.16
CA PRO A 39 -0.06 -13.63 1.22
C PRO A 39 -0.40 -12.30 0.52
N HIS A 40 0.63 -11.57 0.10
CA HIS A 40 0.50 -10.23 -0.47
C HIS A 40 -0.47 -10.15 -1.68
N ILE A 41 -0.62 -11.23 -2.43
CA ILE A 41 -1.60 -11.29 -3.54
C ILE A 41 -3.05 -11.11 -3.05
N VAL A 42 -3.40 -11.53 -1.85
CA VAL A 42 -4.75 -11.32 -1.27
C VAL A 42 -5.00 -9.83 -1.06
N LYS A 43 -4.03 -9.13 -0.47
CA LYS A 43 -4.07 -7.68 -0.26
C LYS A 43 -4.20 -6.93 -1.61
N GLN A 44 -3.42 -7.34 -2.62
CA GLN A 44 -3.50 -6.79 -3.97
C GLN A 44 -4.87 -7.01 -4.61
N THR A 45 -5.46 -8.18 -4.39
CA THR A 45 -6.79 -8.54 -4.94
C THR A 45 -7.88 -7.70 -4.28
N ALA A 46 -7.82 -7.46 -2.97
CA ALA A 46 -8.76 -6.58 -2.28
C ALA A 46 -8.80 -5.18 -2.92
N ILE A 47 -7.63 -4.53 -3.09
CA ILE A 47 -7.57 -3.21 -3.74
C ILE A 47 -8.16 -3.26 -5.16
N LYS A 48 -7.87 -4.32 -5.92
CA LYS A 48 -8.40 -4.50 -7.27
C LYS A 48 -9.94 -4.60 -7.26
N GLU A 49 -10.53 -5.35 -6.35
CA GLU A 49 -11.98 -5.53 -6.22
C GLU A 49 -12.68 -4.20 -5.89
N PHE A 50 -12.11 -3.42 -4.99
CA PHE A 50 -12.63 -2.08 -4.68
C PHE A 50 -12.45 -1.12 -5.87
N TYR A 51 -11.31 -1.15 -6.57
CA TYR A 51 -11.13 -0.40 -7.81
C TYR A 51 -12.21 -0.74 -8.85
N GLU A 52 -12.51 -2.02 -9.08
CA GLU A 52 -13.51 -2.48 -10.04
C GLU A 52 -14.95 -2.09 -9.62
N SER A 53 -15.21 -2.02 -8.30
CA SER A 53 -16.52 -1.67 -7.77
C SER A 53 -16.80 -0.17 -7.79
N PHE A 54 -15.80 0.66 -7.49
CA PHE A 54 -15.98 2.11 -7.34
C PHE A 54 -15.46 2.93 -8.54
N GLY A 55 -14.54 2.39 -9.34
CA GLY A 55 -13.95 3.10 -10.49
C GLY A 55 -13.08 4.30 -10.11
N TYR A 56 -12.60 4.37 -8.87
CA TYR A 56 -11.79 5.49 -8.40
C TYR A 56 -10.42 5.50 -9.06
N GLU A 57 -9.96 6.69 -9.42
CA GLU A 57 -8.76 6.88 -10.24
C GLU A 57 -7.49 7.14 -9.41
N VAL A 58 -7.63 7.30 -8.09
CA VAL A 58 -6.55 7.64 -7.17
C VAL A 58 -6.37 6.54 -6.13
N LEU A 59 -5.14 6.12 -5.94
CA LEU A 59 -4.70 5.25 -4.84
C LEU A 59 -3.76 6.05 -3.93
N VAL A 60 -3.98 5.97 -2.63
CA VAL A 60 -3.07 6.49 -1.60
C VAL A 60 -2.66 5.33 -0.71
N GLU A 61 -1.36 5.09 -0.60
CA GLU A 61 -0.77 4.02 0.20
C GLU A 61 0.09 4.62 1.31
N THR A 62 0.00 4.10 2.52
CA THR A 62 0.97 4.33 3.59
C THR A 62 1.82 3.08 3.77
N GLY A 63 3.16 3.23 3.88
CA GLY A 63 4.10 2.12 3.92
C GLY A 63 4.48 1.57 2.54
N THR A 64 5.30 2.31 1.77
CA THR A 64 5.77 1.85 0.44
C THR A 64 6.59 0.57 0.51
N TYR A 65 7.47 0.45 1.53
CA TYR A 65 8.40 -0.67 1.69
C TYR A 65 9.19 -0.96 0.41
N LEU A 66 9.09 -2.16 -0.15
CA LEU A 66 9.75 -2.53 -1.41
C LEU A 66 8.98 -2.08 -2.66
N GLY A 67 7.82 -1.45 -2.52
CA GLY A 67 6.96 -0.95 -3.60
C GLY A 67 6.23 -2.05 -4.38
N GLU A 68 5.95 -3.18 -3.76
CA GLU A 68 5.27 -4.28 -4.45
C GLU A 68 3.79 -4.00 -4.69
N MET A 69 3.14 -3.29 -3.75
CA MET A 69 1.75 -2.86 -3.92
C MET A 69 1.63 -1.79 -5.00
N VAL A 70 2.49 -0.76 -4.97
CA VAL A 70 2.59 0.24 -6.06
C VAL A 70 2.76 -0.45 -7.41
N GLU A 71 3.71 -1.41 -7.53
CA GLU A 71 3.94 -2.13 -8.78
C GLU A 71 2.71 -2.90 -9.27
N ALA A 72 1.98 -3.52 -8.36
CA ALA A 72 0.79 -4.30 -8.69
C ALA A 72 -0.39 -3.42 -9.15
N GLN A 73 -0.50 -2.20 -8.59
CA GLN A 73 -1.65 -1.33 -8.78
C GLN A 73 -1.43 -0.19 -9.78
N LYS A 74 -0.22 0.29 -10.00
CA LYS A 74 0.10 1.50 -10.78
C LYS A 74 -0.52 1.58 -12.18
N ARG A 75 -0.87 0.44 -12.80
CA ARG A 75 -1.50 0.41 -14.12
C ARG A 75 -3.02 0.60 -14.08
N ARG A 76 -3.64 0.47 -12.91
CA ARG A 76 -5.09 0.63 -12.72
C ARG A 76 -5.44 2.09 -12.44
N PHE A 77 -4.60 2.74 -11.62
CA PHE A 77 -4.87 4.09 -11.15
C PHE A 77 -4.19 5.15 -12.03
N LYS A 78 -4.86 6.29 -12.22
CA LYS A 78 -4.29 7.45 -12.92
C LYS A 78 -3.32 8.23 -12.04
N ARG A 79 -3.49 8.16 -10.71
CA ARG A 79 -2.57 8.73 -9.71
C ARG A 79 -2.36 7.72 -8.57
N VAL A 80 -1.12 7.54 -8.18
CA VAL A 80 -0.72 6.72 -7.03
C VAL A 80 0.21 7.56 -6.17
N TYR A 81 -0.19 7.79 -4.93
CA TYR A 81 0.66 8.35 -3.89
C TYR A 81 1.04 7.21 -2.95
N SER A 82 2.32 7.09 -2.62
CA SER A 82 2.79 6.11 -1.64
C SER A 82 3.79 6.78 -0.70
N ILE A 83 3.50 6.71 0.61
CA ILE A 83 4.28 7.38 1.65
C ILE A 83 5.26 6.38 2.23
N GLU A 84 6.52 6.80 2.37
CA GLU A 84 7.61 5.99 2.94
C GLU A 84 8.37 6.78 4.00
N LEU A 85 8.49 6.20 5.19
CA LEU A 85 9.20 6.82 6.31
C LEU A 85 10.72 6.68 6.19
N SER A 86 11.21 5.53 5.71
CA SER A 86 12.64 5.24 5.55
C SER A 86 13.23 6.00 4.37
N GLU A 87 14.24 6.84 4.61
CA GLU A 87 14.97 7.53 3.53
C GLU A 87 15.57 6.55 2.52
N GLU A 88 16.11 5.41 2.98
CA GLU A 88 16.68 4.40 2.10
C GLU A 88 15.62 3.74 1.22
N LEU A 89 14.50 3.30 1.80
CA LEU A 89 13.42 2.68 1.05
C LEU A 89 12.74 3.68 0.11
N HIS A 90 12.54 4.93 0.54
CA HIS A 90 12.07 6.02 -0.30
C HIS A 90 12.96 6.22 -1.53
N ALA A 91 14.28 6.34 -1.33
CA ALA A 91 15.23 6.52 -2.44
C ALA A 91 15.19 5.34 -3.42
N ARG A 92 15.06 4.12 -2.93
CA ARG A 92 14.92 2.90 -3.75
C ARG A 92 13.61 2.90 -4.54
N ALA A 93 12.49 3.23 -3.89
CA ALA A 93 11.18 3.28 -4.54
C ALA A 93 11.13 4.41 -5.59
N THR A 94 11.62 5.60 -5.27
CA THR A 94 11.72 6.73 -6.21
C THR A 94 12.53 6.34 -7.45
N LYS A 95 13.67 5.68 -7.27
CA LYS A 95 14.48 5.15 -8.40
C LYS A 95 13.73 4.09 -9.20
N ARG A 96 13.01 3.20 -8.51
CA ARG A 96 12.23 2.11 -9.14
C ARG A 96 11.13 2.67 -10.04
N PHE A 97 10.38 3.66 -9.56
CA PHE A 97 9.21 4.22 -10.24
C PHE A 97 9.48 5.50 -11.04
N ARG A 98 10.73 5.91 -11.23
CA ARG A 98 11.10 7.18 -11.91
C ARG A 98 10.53 7.34 -13.32
N ARG A 99 10.09 6.29 -13.98
CA ARG A 99 9.48 6.30 -15.31
C ARG A 99 7.95 6.24 -15.28
N ASP A 100 7.37 5.96 -14.14
CA ASP A 100 5.93 5.82 -13.95
C ASP A 100 5.37 7.17 -13.48
N LYS A 101 5.04 8.06 -14.43
CA LYS A 101 4.67 9.46 -14.18
C LYS A 101 3.43 9.62 -13.27
N GLN A 102 2.59 8.58 -13.19
CA GLN A 102 1.40 8.56 -12.35
C GLN A 102 1.74 8.19 -10.90
N VAL A 103 2.98 7.78 -10.59
CA VAL A 103 3.40 7.35 -9.25
C VAL A 103 4.22 8.46 -8.59
N THR A 104 3.83 8.84 -7.40
CA THR A 104 4.56 9.78 -6.53
C THR A 104 4.91 9.07 -5.23
N ILE A 105 6.20 8.90 -4.96
CA ILE A 105 6.67 8.38 -3.67
C ILE A 105 7.02 9.58 -2.80
N VAL A 106 6.43 9.66 -1.61
CA VAL A 106 6.56 10.78 -0.69
C VAL A 106 7.35 10.33 0.54
N LEU A 107 8.42 11.04 0.87
CA LEU A 107 9.18 10.77 2.08
C LEU A 107 8.48 11.43 3.28
N GLY A 108 8.26 10.66 4.33
CA GLY A 108 7.77 11.20 5.60
C GLY A 108 6.95 10.22 6.42
N ASP A 109 6.62 10.64 7.62
CA ASP A 109 5.67 10.01 8.51
C ASP A 109 4.25 10.17 7.94
N SER A 110 3.50 9.09 7.83
CA SER A 110 2.17 9.09 7.17
C SER A 110 1.16 9.98 7.90
N GLY A 111 1.15 9.97 9.23
CA GLY A 111 0.28 10.84 10.02
C GLY A 111 0.52 12.33 9.79
N LYS A 112 1.76 12.71 9.44
CA LYS A 112 2.14 14.12 9.15
C LYS A 112 2.05 14.46 7.66
N THR A 113 2.16 13.48 6.79
CA THR A 113 2.26 13.66 5.33
C THR A 113 0.90 13.56 4.64
N LEU A 114 -0.01 12.72 5.16
CA LEU A 114 -1.35 12.55 4.60
C LEU A 114 -2.13 13.86 4.46
N PRO A 115 -2.13 14.79 5.44
CA PRO A 115 -2.83 16.08 5.27
C PRO A 115 -2.42 16.82 3.99
N LEU A 116 -1.13 16.79 3.63
CA LEU A 116 -0.62 17.44 2.41
C LEU A 116 -1.11 16.76 1.13
N ILE A 117 -1.33 15.44 1.17
CA ILE A 117 -1.92 14.70 0.06
C ILE A 117 -3.42 14.98 -0.02
N MET A 118 -4.12 14.99 1.12
CA MET A 118 -5.55 15.30 1.20
C MET A 118 -5.89 16.65 0.58
N ASP A 119 -5.08 17.67 0.80
CA ASP A 119 -5.25 18.99 0.19
C ASP A 119 -5.21 18.98 -1.35
N GLN A 120 -4.44 18.06 -1.92
CA GLN A 120 -4.29 17.90 -3.37
C GLN A 120 -5.39 17.03 -4.01
N LEU A 121 -6.18 16.31 -3.20
CA LEU A 121 -7.24 15.48 -3.72
C LEU A 121 -8.45 16.32 -4.14
N ASP A 122 -8.88 16.12 -5.37
CA ASP A 122 -10.06 16.73 -5.99
C ASP A 122 -11.15 15.68 -6.31
N LYS A 123 -10.85 14.40 -6.09
CA LYS A 123 -11.71 13.24 -6.36
C LYS A 123 -11.56 12.20 -5.24
N PRO A 124 -12.57 11.31 -5.10
CA PRO A 124 -12.46 10.19 -4.17
C PRO A 124 -11.28 9.28 -4.52
N ALA A 125 -10.70 8.69 -3.50
CA ALA A 125 -9.54 7.80 -3.59
C ALA A 125 -9.78 6.50 -2.83
N ILE A 126 -9.04 5.46 -3.20
CA ILE A 126 -8.87 4.26 -2.38
C ILE A 126 -7.62 4.47 -1.54
N PHE A 127 -7.75 4.32 -0.23
CA PHE A 127 -6.64 4.33 0.72
C PHE A 127 -6.29 2.89 1.10
N TRP A 128 -4.99 2.60 1.07
CA TRP A 128 -4.40 1.39 1.62
C TRP A 128 -3.50 1.80 2.77
N LEU A 129 -3.98 1.62 4.02
CA LEU A 129 -3.29 2.03 5.23
C LEU A 129 -2.50 0.84 5.79
N ASP A 130 -1.18 0.85 5.56
CA ASP A 130 -0.22 -0.18 5.96
C ASP A 130 1.05 0.47 6.55
N GLY A 131 0.88 1.62 7.23
CA GLY A 131 1.96 2.45 7.77
C GLY A 131 2.52 1.96 9.12
N HIS A 132 2.07 0.81 9.64
CA HIS A 132 2.53 0.30 10.93
C HIS A 132 3.96 -0.27 10.85
N TYR A 133 4.66 -0.23 12.00
CA TYR A 133 6.01 -0.77 12.12
C TYR A 133 6.00 -2.31 12.07
N SER A 134 6.80 -2.89 11.17
CA SER A 134 6.83 -4.34 10.91
C SER A 134 8.19 -4.98 11.19
N ASP A 135 9.04 -4.38 12.02
CA ASP A 135 10.43 -4.84 12.29
C ASP A 135 11.34 -4.89 11.04
N GLY A 136 12.58 -5.25 11.22
CA GLY A 136 13.56 -5.47 10.14
C GLY A 136 14.13 -4.18 9.57
N ILE A 137 13.97 -3.97 8.25
CA ILE A 137 14.50 -2.81 7.51
C ILE A 137 13.56 -1.62 7.46
N THR A 138 12.35 -1.73 8.05
CA THR A 138 11.39 -0.62 8.12
C THR A 138 11.86 0.43 9.12
N ALA A 139 11.65 1.71 8.82
CA ALA A 139 11.89 2.77 9.78
C ALA A 139 10.83 2.74 10.88
N ARG A 140 11.22 3.10 12.10
CA ARG A 140 10.30 3.28 13.21
C ARG A 140 9.98 4.76 13.34
N GLY A 141 8.70 5.12 13.28
CA GLY A 141 8.20 6.45 13.51
C GLY A 141 8.13 6.83 15.00
N GLU A 142 7.46 7.91 15.31
CA GLU A 142 7.15 8.28 16.69
C GLU A 142 6.20 7.28 17.35
N LYS A 143 5.35 6.62 16.54
CA LYS A 143 4.42 5.57 16.94
C LYS A 143 4.63 4.32 16.08
N ASP A 144 4.36 3.16 16.67
CA ASP A 144 4.38 1.90 15.95
C ASP A 144 3.14 1.70 15.06
N CYS A 145 2.04 2.41 15.37
CA CYS A 145 0.82 2.41 14.57
C CYS A 145 0.25 3.83 14.45
N PRO A 146 0.39 4.51 13.29
CA PRO A 146 -0.08 5.87 13.07
C PRO A 146 -1.55 5.95 12.64
N ILE A 147 -2.34 4.89 12.81
CA ILE A 147 -3.70 4.78 12.24
C ILE A 147 -4.64 5.92 12.65
N PHE A 148 -4.58 6.40 13.89
CA PHE A 148 -5.43 7.49 14.34
C PHE A 148 -5.09 8.80 13.62
N GLU A 149 -3.81 9.12 13.48
CA GLU A 149 -3.35 10.31 12.77
C GLU A 149 -3.69 10.23 11.27
N GLU A 150 -3.61 9.02 10.69
CA GLU A 150 -3.99 8.77 9.30
C GLU A 150 -5.50 8.97 9.09
N LEU A 151 -6.33 8.41 9.98
CA LEU A 151 -7.79 8.59 9.93
C LEU A 151 -8.20 10.03 10.17
N ASP A 152 -7.60 10.71 11.15
CA ASP A 152 -7.85 12.12 11.42
C ASP A 152 -7.54 12.99 10.19
N ALA A 153 -6.42 12.73 9.51
CA ALA A 153 -6.05 13.44 8.30
C ALA A 153 -7.10 13.24 7.19
N ILE A 154 -7.57 12.01 7.01
CA ILE A 154 -8.54 11.67 5.96
C ILE A 154 -9.91 12.29 6.28
N PHE A 155 -10.40 12.16 7.50
CA PHE A 155 -11.73 12.65 7.89
C PHE A 155 -11.79 14.18 8.06
N SER A 156 -10.66 14.82 8.35
CA SER A 156 -10.57 16.28 8.38
C SER A 156 -10.43 16.92 6.99
N GLY A 157 -10.20 16.11 5.96
CA GLY A 157 -10.08 16.57 4.58
C GLY A 157 -11.42 16.93 3.94
N LYS A 158 -11.40 17.15 2.61
CA LYS A 158 -12.63 17.37 1.86
C LYS A 158 -13.56 16.18 1.97
N PRO A 159 -14.89 16.38 2.09
CA PRO A 159 -15.87 15.30 2.23
C PRO A 159 -16.07 14.56 0.90
N LEU A 160 -15.08 13.84 0.47
CA LEU A 160 -15.12 12.95 -0.68
C LEU A 160 -15.41 11.53 -0.18
N ASP A 161 -16.18 10.77 -0.95
CA ASP A 161 -16.56 9.39 -0.58
C ASP A 161 -15.38 8.43 -0.77
N HIS A 162 -14.36 8.53 0.07
CA HIS A 162 -13.18 7.68 0.02
C HIS A 162 -13.49 6.24 0.44
N VAL A 163 -12.72 5.29 -0.09
CA VAL A 163 -12.67 3.91 0.39
C VAL A 163 -11.42 3.73 1.22
N LEU A 164 -11.55 3.22 2.44
CA LEU A 164 -10.44 2.95 3.35
C LEU A 164 -10.26 1.45 3.52
N LEU A 165 -9.08 0.96 3.24
CA LEU A 165 -8.64 -0.42 3.44
C LEU A 165 -7.48 -0.39 4.43
N ILE A 166 -7.67 -0.98 5.60
CA ILE A 166 -6.70 -0.97 6.69
C ILE A 166 -6.08 -2.35 6.78
N ASP A 167 -4.75 -2.42 6.60
CA ASP A 167 -4.03 -3.68 6.76
C ASP A 167 -3.79 -4.00 8.24
N ASP A 168 -3.64 -5.28 8.50
CA ASP A 168 -3.27 -5.84 9.81
C ASP A 168 -4.16 -5.37 10.99
N ALA A 169 -5.44 -5.04 10.73
CA ALA A 169 -6.42 -4.73 11.77
C ALA A 169 -6.56 -5.84 12.85
N ARG A 170 -6.09 -7.06 12.58
CA ARG A 170 -5.95 -8.12 13.59
C ARG A 170 -5.02 -7.76 14.74
N CYS A 171 -4.11 -6.79 14.53
CA CYS A 171 -3.21 -6.27 15.56
C CYS A 171 -3.88 -5.22 16.46
N PHE A 172 -5.11 -4.81 16.17
CA PHE A 172 -5.84 -3.81 16.94
C PHE A 172 -6.45 -4.44 18.20
N VAL A 173 -5.58 -4.70 19.15
CA VAL A 173 -5.90 -5.40 20.43
C VAL A 173 -5.74 -4.49 21.65
N GLY A 174 -5.54 -3.18 21.44
CA GLY A 174 -5.40 -2.19 22.52
C GLY A 174 -4.08 -2.28 23.27
N GLN A 175 -2.99 -2.68 22.59
CA GLN A 175 -1.65 -2.76 23.18
C GLN A 175 -0.68 -1.81 22.48
N GLY A 176 0.12 -1.07 23.27
CA GLY A 176 1.04 -0.06 22.75
C GLY A 176 0.27 1.04 22.00
N ASP A 177 0.71 1.34 20.77
CA ASP A 177 0.06 2.34 19.91
C ASP A 177 -1.09 1.76 19.07
N TYR A 178 -1.36 0.46 19.18
CA TYR A 178 -2.44 -0.19 18.44
C TYR A 178 -3.78 0.01 19.15
N PRO A 179 -4.82 0.55 18.47
CA PRO A 179 -6.15 0.69 19.06
C PRO A 179 -6.81 -0.65 19.31
N THR A 180 -8.00 -0.64 19.91
CA THR A 180 -8.95 -1.76 19.75
C THR A 180 -9.75 -1.57 18.46
N ILE A 181 -10.42 -2.63 17.98
CA ILE A 181 -11.29 -2.55 16.79
C ILE A 181 -12.52 -1.65 17.06
N GLU A 182 -12.93 -1.53 18.32
CA GLU A 182 -14.07 -0.71 18.73
C GLU A 182 -13.69 0.79 18.93
N ALA A 183 -12.41 1.12 18.92
CA ALA A 183 -11.97 2.49 19.10
C ALA A 183 -12.18 3.29 17.83
#